data_f42497f84620d8206a7826dffdc83733
#
_entry.id   f42497f84620d8206a7826dffdc83733
#
_cell.length_a   1.000
_cell.length_b   1.000
_cell.length_c   1.000
_cell.angle_alpha   90.00
_cell.angle_beta   90.00
_cell.angle_gamma   90.00
#
_symmetry.space_group_name_H-M   'P 1'
#
loop_
_entity.id
_entity.type
_entity.pdbx_description
1 polymer ?
#
loop_
_entity_poly.entity_id
_entity_poly.type
_entity_poly.pdbx_seq_one_letter_code
_entity_poly.pdbx_strand_id
1 'polypeptide(L)' 'TYTVRRGDRIPGTLITYKGKTDNGAEFEGVSGYPYRKLGDSVSWSGRLRSNAYVDMTLRVTVYTEEFVTLVGLADIGLV' A
#
# COMPACT_ATOMS: atom_id res chain seq x y z
N THR A 1 10.31 5.40 0.68
CA THR A 1 9.98 4.85 -0.64
C THR A 1 9.94 3.34 -0.57
N TYR A 2 8.88 2.74 -1.09
CA TYR A 2 8.72 1.30 -1.15
C TYR A 2 8.56 0.87 -2.59
N THR A 3 9.27 -0.19 -3.00
CA THR A 3 9.04 -0.86 -4.27
C THR A 3 8.54 -2.27 -3.97
N VAL A 4 7.34 -2.58 -4.46
CA VAL A 4 6.66 -3.85 -4.18
C VAL A 4 6.39 -4.57 -5.48
N ARG A 5 6.82 -5.81 -5.56
CA ARG A 5 6.58 -6.64 -6.75
C ARG A 5 5.17 -7.22 -6.73
N ARG A 6 4.69 -7.57 -7.92
CA ARG A 6 3.40 -8.24 -8.04
C ARG A 6 3.39 -9.53 -7.21
N GLY A 7 2.38 -9.69 -6.38
CA GLY A 7 2.24 -10.81 -5.47
C GLY A 7 2.85 -10.58 -4.10
N ASP A 8 3.65 -9.52 -3.92
CA ASP A 8 4.24 -9.19 -2.64
C ASP A 8 3.37 -8.20 -1.88
N ARG A 9 3.57 -8.16 -0.57
CA ARG A 9 2.87 -7.21 0.31
C ARG A 9 3.70 -5.94 0.49
N ILE A 10 2.98 -4.83 0.70
CA ILE A 10 3.62 -3.63 1.21
C ILE A 10 4.11 -3.94 2.62
N PRO A 11 5.40 -3.71 2.93
CA PRO A 11 5.96 -4.06 4.25
C PRO A 11 5.13 -3.48 5.41
N GLY A 12 4.84 -4.31 6.39
CA GLY A 12 4.08 -3.91 7.58
C GLY A 12 2.57 -3.88 7.38
N THR A 13 2.06 -4.30 6.23
CA THR A 13 0.62 -4.28 5.94
C THR A 13 0.13 -5.62 5.43
N LEU A 14 -1.20 -5.74 5.27
CA LEU A 14 -1.83 -6.88 4.59
C LEU A 14 -2.20 -6.53 3.14
N ILE A 15 -1.68 -5.44 2.61
CA ILE A 15 -1.95 -4.98 1.26
C ILE A 15 -0.98 -5.64 0.30
N THR A 16 -1.53 -6.35 -0.69
CA THR A 16 -0.76 -7.05 -1.73
C THR A 16 -0.92 -6.34 -3.07
N TYR A 17 0.18 -6.15 -3.79
CA TYR A 17 0.12 -5.61 -5.14
C TYR A 17 -0.23 -6.73 -6.12
N LYS A 18 -1.27 -6.52 -6.93
CA LYS A 18 -1.78 -7.54 -7.86
C LYS A 18 -1.37 -7.29 -9.31
N GLY A 19 -0.77 -6.14 -9.59
CA GLY A 19 -0.30 -5.80 -10.93
C GLY A 19 -1.04 -4.62 -11.55
N LYS A 20 -0.65 -4.30 -12.78
CA LYS A 20 -1.24 -3.21 -13.55
C LYS A 20 -2.49 -3.69 -14.26
N THR A 21 -3.54 -2.88 -14.24
CA THR A 21 -4.79 -3.13 -14.97
C THR A 21 -5.18 -1.89 -15.75
N ASP A 22 -6.24 -1.99 -16.57
CA ASP A 22 -6.77 -0.85 -17.30
C ASP A 22 -7.30 0.25 -16.36
N ASN A 23 -7.62 -0.12 -15.13
CA ASN A 23 -8.11 0.82 -14.11
C ASN A 23 -7.00 1.40 -13.22
N GLY A 24 -5.76 0.98 -13.44
CA GLY A 24 -4.61 1.40 -12.65
C GLY A 24 -3.93 0.24 -11.94
N ALA A 25 -3.12 0.54 -10.92
CA ALA A 25 -2.49 -0.47 -10.09
C ALA A 25 -3.54 -1.12 -9.19
N GLU A 26 -3.59 -2.44 -9.18
CA GLU A 26 -4.55 -3.18 -8.36
C GLU A 26 -3.91 -3.62 -7.05
N PHE A 27 -4.62 -3.39 -5.95
CA PHE A 27 -4.19 -3.80 -4.61
C PHE A 27 -5.27 -4.64 -3.95
N GLU A 28 -4.86 -5.71 -3.28
CA GLU A 28 -5.71 -6.53 -2.45
C GLU A 28 -5.50 -6.16 -0.98
N GLY A 29 -6.57 -6.12 -0.21
CA GLY A 29 -6.51 -5.81 1.22
C GLY A 29 -6.68 -4.35 1.56
N VAL A 30 -6.92 -3.48 0.58
CA VAL A 30 -7.25 -2.07 0.82
C VAL A 30 -8.73 -1.91 1.11
N SER A 31 -9.08 -0.87 1.85
CA SER A 31 -10.46 -0.48 2.04
C SER A 31 -11.00 0.22 0.81
N GLY A 32 -12.21 -0.13 0.38
CA GLY A 32 -12.87 0.52 -0.74
C GLY A 32 -12.36 0.04 -2.08
N TYR A 33 -12.20 0.97 -3.01
CA TYR A 33 -11.87 0.67 -4.40
C TYR A 33 -10.45 0.10 -4.53
N PRO A 34 -10.26 -1.06 -5.18
CA PRO A 34 -8.97 -1.75 -5.19
C PRO A 34 -7.94 -1.17 -6.17
N TYR A 35 -8.34 -0.23 -7.02
CA TYR A 35 -7.44 0.32 -8.05
C TYR A 35 -6.94 1.69 -7.68
N ARG A 36 -5.66 1.96 -7.97
CA ARG A 36 -5.03 3.25 -7.72
C ARG A 36 -4.27 3.68 -8.96
N LYS A 37 -4.45 4.94 -9.36
CA LYS A 37 -3.72 5.54 -10.48
C LYS A 37 -2.52 6.31 -9.95
N LEU A 38 -1.68 6.81 -10.86
CA LEU A 38 -0.55 7.66 -10.48
C LEU A 38 -1.04 8.85 -9.66
N GLY A 39 -0.39 9.11 -8.53
CA GLY A 39 -0.76 10.18 -7.63
C GLY A 39 -1.82 9.81 -6.61
N ASP A 40 -2.51 8.69 -6.76
CA ASP A 40 -3.50 8.25 -5.79
C ASP A 40 -2.84 7.73 -4.53
N SER A 41 -3.56 7.83 -3.42
CA SER A 41 -3.07 7.42 -2.11
C SER A 41 -3.57 6.04 -1.73
N VAL A 42 -2.72 5.29 -1.02
CA VAL A 42 -3.07 4.03 -0.37
C VAL A 42 -2.89 4.25 1.12
N SER A 43 -3.93 4.01 1.90
CA SER A 43 -3.89 4.17 3.34
C SER A 43 -4.07 2.82 4.03
N TRP A 44 -3.35 2.63 5.12
CA TRP A 44 -3.43 1.42 5.92
C TRP A 44 -3.35 1.79 7.38
N SER A 45 -4.24 1.23 8.19
CA SER A 45 -4.18 1.34 9.65
C SER A 45 -4.26 -0.05 10.21
N GLY A 46 -3.30 -0.43 11.03
CA GLY A 46 -3.26 -1.76 11.59
C GLY A 46 -2.57 -1.77 12.95
N ARG A 47 -2.71 -2.89 13.65
CA ARG A 47 -2.11 -3.08 14.94
C ARG A 47 -0.89 -3.97 14.80
N LEU A 48 0.28 -3.47 15.26
CA LEU A 48 1.52 -4.24 15.26
C LEU A 48 1.59 -5.23 16.41
N ARG A 49 1.05 -4.82 17.56
CA ARG A 49 0.93 -5.65 18.76
C ARG A 49 -0.17 -5.05 19.64
N SER A 50 -0.42 -5.65 20.79
CA SER A 50 -1.55 -5.26 21.66
C SER A 50 -1.54 -3.79 22.07
N ASN A 51 -0.35 -3.16 22.16
CA ASN A 51 -0.19 -1.78 22.59
C ASN A 51 0.46 -0.87 21.55
N ALA A 52 0.55 -1.32 20.30
CA ALA A 52 1.17 -0.52 19.25
C ALA A 52 0.37 -0.64 17.94
N TYR A 53 0.25 0.46 17.23
CA TYR A 53 -0.43 0.49 15.94
C TYR A 53 0.43 1.25 14.92
N VAL A 54 0.11 1.05 13.65
CA VAL A 54 0.75 1.76 12.55
C VAL A 54 -0.32 2.35 11.65
N ASP A 55 -0.14 3.63 11.29
CA ASP A 55 -0.92 4.32 10.27
C ASP A 55 0.01 4.68 9.13
N MET A 56 -0.33 4.24 7.93
CA MET A 56 0.47 4.50 6.74
C MET A 56 -0.37 5.23 5.71
N THR A 57 0.21 6.24 5.07
CA THR A 57 -0.37 6.91 3.91
C THR A 57 0.70 6.94 2.83
N LEU A 58 0.46 6.22 1.75
CA LEU A 58 1.40 6.05 0.66
C LEU A 58 0.79 6.57 -0.63
N ARG A 59 1.62 7.16 -1.47
CA ARG A 59 1.20 7.66 -2.78
C ARG A 59 1.86 6.84 -3.88
N VAL A 60 1.08 6.42 -4.87
CA VAL A 60 1.58 5.69 -6.02
C VAL A 60 2.32 6.64 -6.94
N THR A 61 3.60 6.40 -7.16
CA THR A 61 4.43 7.26 -8.03
C THR A 61 4.73 6.61 -9.36
N VAL A 62 4.92 5.30 -9.38
CA VAL A 62 5.15 4.53 -10.62
C VAL A 62 4.52 3.15 -10.41
N TYR A 63 3.90 2.61 -11.45
CA TYR A 63 3.49 1.22 -11.43
C TYR A 63 3.65 0.57 -12.80
N THR A 64 3.99 -0.72 -12.78
CA THR A 64 4.07 -1.57 -13.96
C THR A 64 3.39 -2.90 -13.66
N GLU A 65 3.34 -3.78 -14.65
CA GLU A 65 2.77 -5.11 -14.43
C GLU A 65 3.53 -5.90 -13.36
N GLU A 66 4.81 -5.62 -13.17
CA GLU A 66 5.68 -6.38 -12.29
C GLU A 66 5.89 -5.73 -10.92
N PHE A 67 5.81 -4.40 -10.81
CA PHE A 67 6.06 -3.71 -9.55
C PHE A 67 5.31 -2.39 -9.44
N VAL A 68 5.22 -1.90 -8.22
CA VAL A 68 4.69 -0.57 -7.90
C VAL A 68 5.67 0.13 -6.96
N THR A 69 5.87 1.43 -7.16
CA THR A 69 6.67 2.27 -6.27
C THR A 69 5.75 3.24 -5.53
N LEU A 70 5.91 3.28 -4.22
CA LEU A 70 5.08 4.06 -3.31
C LEU A 70 5.97 4.95 -2.46
N VAL A 71 5.55 6.20 -2.26
CA VAL A 71 6.21 7.13 -1.34
C VAL A 71 5.22 7.59 -0.31
N GLY A 72 5.68 7.77 0.93
CA GLY A 72 4.80 8.26 1.96
C GLY A 72 5.39 8.15 3.35
N LEU A 73 4.50 8.28 4.34
CA LEU A 73 4.85 8.29 5.75
C LEU A 73 4.15 7.16 6.47
N ALA A 74 4.85 6.63 7.47
CA ALA A 74 4.30 5.67 8.41
C ALA A 74 4.40 6.27 9.81
N ASP A 75 3.28 6.34 10.51
CA ASP A 75 3.21 6.78 11.89
C ASP A 75 2.99 5.57 12.78
N ILE A 76 3.84 5.38 13.77
CA ILE A 76 3.72 4.30 14.74
C ILE A 76 3.35 4.93 16.07
N GLY A 77 2.26 4.46 16.66
CA GLY A 77 1.79 4.92 17.95
C GLY A 77 1.79 3.82 19.00
N LEU A 78 1.89 4.23 20.24
CA LEU A 78 1.76 3.35 21.39
C LEU A 78 0.49 3.73 22.15
N VAL A 79 -0.19 2.71 22.60
CA VAL A 79 -1.40 2.89 23.41
C VAL A 79 -1.09 2.72 24.88
#